data_bfce54339d91f13cbbccbf2cfc97f680
#
_entry.id   bfce54339d91f13cbbccbf2cfc97f680
#
_cell.length_a   1.000
_cell.length_b   1.000
_cell.length_c   1.000
_cell.angle_alpha   90.00
_cell.angle_beta   90.00
_cell.angle_gamma   90.00
#
_symmetry.space_group_name_H-M   'P 1'
#
loop_
_entity.id
_entity.type
_entity.pdbx_description
1 polymer ?
#
loop_
_entity_poly.entity_id
_entity_poly.type
_entity_poly.pdbx_seq_one_letter_code
_entity_poly.pdbx_strand_id
1 'polypeptide(L)'
;LRIMPPLFFAVAFMLAMGLPLFTAQSPIPVFGDAITIMYSLALARFFFALCGVDSSNAYAGIGGVRELLMSVLIEPSMLLALFAAALVCGSTDIATMGQHIMTGAIDAPVAVILAGIAFAIACYMELGKLPFDQAEAEQELQEGPLAELSGPSLAMAKLAMSMKHV
;
A
#
# COMPACT_ATOMS: atom_id res chain seq x y z
N LEU A 1 17.87 9.55 8.47
CA LEU A 1 16.72 10.44 8.16
C LEU A 1 16.75 10.99 6.73
N ARG A 2 17.90 11.40 6.19
CA ARG A 2 17.98 12.03 4.85
C ARG A 2 17.75 11.09 3.66
N ILE A 3 17.95 9.79 3.83
CA ILE A 3 17.87 8.78 2.77
C ILE A 3 16.48 8.15 2.68
N MET A 4 15.74 8.08 3.78
CA MET A 4 14.45 7.38 3.84
C MET A 4 13.34 8.05 3.00
N PRO A 5 13.10 9.38 3.06
CA PRO A 5 12.08 10.02 2.25
C PRO A 5 12.29 9.87 0.73
N PRO A 6 13.52 10.02 0.17
CA PRO A 6 13.76 9.71 -1.23
C PRO A 6 13.49 8.27 -1.62
N LEU A 7 13.83 7.29 -0.75
CA LEU A 7 13.54 5.88 -1.01
C LEU A 7 12.04 5.61 -0.99
N PHE A 8 11.32 6.15 -0.02
CA PHE A 8 9.86 6.07 0.03
C PHE A 8 9.23 6.66 -1.24
N PHE A 9 9.68 7.85 -1.65
CA PHE A 9 9.21 8.49 -2.88
C PHE A 9 9.52 7.66 -4.13
N ALA A 10 10.74 7.11 -4.23
CA ALA A 10 11.14 6.29 -5.37
C ALA A 10 10.25 5.04 -5.52
N VAL A 11 9.96 4.33 -4.43
CA VAL A 11 9.09 3.14 -4.45
C VAL A 11 7.65 3.53 -4.79
N ALA A 12 7.11 4.58 -4.20
CA ALA A 12 5.76 5.07 -4.51
C ALA A 12 5.64 5.52 -5.97
N PHE A 13 6.66 6.17 -6.51
CA PHE A 13 6.71 6.59 -7.91
C PHE A 13 6.78 5.39 -8.85
N MET A 14 7.61 4.39 -8.54
CA MET A 14 7.67 3.14 -9.33
C MET A 14 6.32 2.42 -9.34
N LEU A 15 5.63 2.36 -8.21
CA LEU A 15 4.28 1.81 -8.13
C LEU A 15 3.29 2.57 -9.00
N ALA A 16 3.24 3.89 -8.89
CA ALA A 16 2.34 4.73 -9.68
C ALA A 16 2.58 4.59 -11.18
N MET A 17 3.84 4.45 -11.61
CA MET A 17 4.21 4.22 -13.01
C MET A 17 3.90 2.79 -13.50
N GLY A 18 3.93 1.80 -12.60
CA GLY A 18 3.74 0.39 -12.93
C GLY A 18 2.28 -0.03 -12.96
N LEU A 19 1.41 0.61 -12.19
CA LEU A 19 -0.01 0.27 -12.13
C LEU A 19 -0.73 0.57 -13.45
N PRO A 20 -1.62 -0.32 -13.92
CA PRO A 20 -2.42 -0.12 -15.12
C PRO A 20 -3.61 0.83 -14.88
N LEU A 21 -3.31 2.12 -14.63
CA LEU A 21 -4.34 3.12 -14.32
C LEU A 21 -5.18 3.53 -15.55
N PHE A 22 -4.56 3.54 -16.74
CA PHE A 22 -5.19 4.01 -17.98
C PHE A 22 -5.30 2.94 -19.06
N THR A 23 -4.66 1.81 -18.90
CA THR A 23 -4.63 0.70 -19.87
C THR A 23 -5.02 -0.60 -19.18
N ALA A 24 -5.59 -1.54 -19.92
CA ALA A 24 -5.93 -2.86 -19.38
C ALA A 24 -4.70 -3.71 -19.01
N GLN A 25 -3.53 -3.35 -19.53
CA GLN A 25 -2.28 -4.05 -19.27
C GLN A 25 -1.29 -3.10 -18.61
N SER A 26 -0.50 -3.62 -17.67
CA SER A 26 0.56 -2.85 -17.04
C SER A 26 1.61 -2.40 -18.06
N PRO A 27 2.08 -1.14 -18.02
CA PRO A 27 3.17 -0.66 -18.86
C PRO A 27 4.47 -1.44 -18.64
N ILE A 28 4.67 -1.94 -17.44
CA ILE A 28 5.82 -2.76 -17.05
C ILE A 28 5.29 -4.13 -16.62
N PRO A 29 5.59 -5.24 -17.33
CA PRO A 29 5.02 -6.56 -17.07
C PRO A 29 5.19 -7.05 -15.63
N VAL A 30 6.32 -6.71 -15.00
CA VAL A 30 6.63 -7.09 -13.61
C VAL A 30 5.61 -6.51 -12.63
N PHE A 31 5.09 -5.31 -12.88
CA PHE A 31 4.07 -4.66 -12.04
C PHE A 31 2.62 -5.04 -12.43
N GLY A 32 2.44 -5.93 -13.40
CA GLY A 32 1.15 -6.55 -13.68
C GLY A 32 0.78 -7.62 -12.65
N ASP A 33 1.78 -8.17 -11.96
CA ASP A 33 1.58 -9.20 -10.96
C ASP A 33 1.18 -8.60 -9.61
N ALA A 34 0.05 -9.05 -9.10
CA ALA A 34 -0.52 -8.60 -7.85
C ALA A 34 0.42 -8.78 -6.65
N ILE A 35 1.22 -9.85 -6.64
CA ILE A 35 2.21 -10.12 -5.59
C ILE A 35 3.28 -9.02 -5.57
N THR A 36 3.79 -8.64 -6.74
CA THR A 36 4.81 -7.59 -6.86
C THR A 36 4.30 -6.24 -6.36
N ILE A 37 3.05 -5.90 -6.67
CA ILE A 37 2.41 -4.67 -6.18
C ILE A 37 2.30 -4.69 -4.66
N MET A 38 1.84 -5.79 -4.08
CA MET A 38 1.69 -5.93 -2.63
C MET A 38 3.03 -5.77 -1.90
N TYR A 39 4.08 -6.44 -2.35
CA TYR A 39 5.40 -6.29 -1.74
C TYR A 39 6.01 -4.90 -1.93
N SER A 40 5.70 -4.23 -3.03
CA SER A 40 6.15 -2.86 -3.25
C SER A 40 5.42 -1.86 -2.34
N LEU A 41 4.11 -2.09 -2.06
CA LEU A 41 3.36 -1.32 -1.06
C LEU A 41 3.92 -1.53 0.35
N ALA A 42 4.19 -2.78 0.73
CA ALA A 42 4.81 -3.13 2.00
C ALA A 42 6.19 -2.45 2.17
N LEU A 43 7.00 -2.45 1.10
CA LEU A 43 8.30 -1.78 1.09
C LEU A 43 8.16 -0.25 1.24
N ALA A 44 7.20 0.36 0.56
CA ALA A 44 6.92 1.78 0.70
C ALA A 44 6.54 2.15 2.15
N ARG A 45 5.64 1.37 2.75
CA ARG A 45 5.23 1.53 4.14
C ARG A 45 6.39 1.34 5.12
N PHE A 46 7.25 0.36 4.87
CA PHE A 46 8.45 0.13 5.68
C PHE A 46 9.37 1.36 5.67
N PHE A 47 9.64 1.97 4.51
CA PHE A 47 10.45 3.19 4.44
C PHE A 47 9.78 4.37 5.12
N PHE A 48 8.46 4.49 5.04
CA PHE A 48 7.71 5.51 5.76
C PHE A 48 7.84 5.34 7.29
N ALA A 49 7.65 4.13 7.80
CA ALA A 49 7.83 3.84 9.21
C ALA A 49 9.27 4.11 9.69
N LEU A 50 10.28 3.78 8.87
CA LEU A 50 11.68 4.09 9.18
C LEU A 50 11.94 5.59 9.27
N CYS A 51 11.24 6.44 8.53
CA CYS A 51 11.35 7.89 8.71
C CYS A 51 11.02 8.31 10.13
N GLY A 52 10.01 7.69 10.74
CA GLY A 52 9.64 7.94 12.13
C GLY A 52 10.63 7.37 13.14
N VAL A 53 11.02 6.10 12.96
CA VAL A 53 11.91 5.38 13.90
C VAL A 53 13.33 5.97 13.91
N ASP A 54 13.83 6.43 12.75
CA ASP A 54 15.16 7.06 12.61
C ASP A 54 15.19 8.52 13.10
N SER A 55 14.04 9.06 13.49
CA SER A 55 13.95 10.39 14.07
C SER A 55 14.34 10.37 15.56
N SER A 56 14.87 11.48 16.07
CA SER A 56 15.13 11.64 17.50
C SER A 56 13.89 12.05 18.30
N ASN A 57 12.75 12.21 17.64
CA ASN A 57 11.49 12.62 18.23
C ASN A 57 10.68 11.40 18.69
N ALA A 58 10.27 11.38 19.96
CA ALA A 58 9.47 10.29 20.52
C ALA A 58 8.12 10.12 19.82
N TYR A 59 7.46 11.21 19.43
CA TYR A 59 6.17 11.17 18.72
C TYR A 59 6.29 10.53 17.34
N ALA A 60 7.32 10.93 16.58
CA ALA A 60 7.59 10.34 15.28
C ALA A 60 7.97 8.85 15.39
N GLY A 61 8.75 8.48 16.40
CA GLY A 61 9.10 7.10 16.69
C GLY A 61 7.88 6.24 17.03
N ILE A 62 6.98 6.73 17.87
CA ILE A 62 5.72 6.03 18.20
C ILE A 62 4.86 5.89 16.95
N GLY A 63 4.71 6.93 16.13
CA GLY A 63 3.99 6.86 14.87
C GLY A 63 4.55 5.81 13.92
N GLY A 64 5.89 5.75 13.76
CA GLY A 64 6.55 4.72 12.96
C GLY A 64 6.32 3.30 13.47
N VAL A 65 6.36 3.08 14.79
CA VAL A 65 6.05 1.77 15.39
C VAL A 65 4.58 1.38 15.19
N ARG A 66 3.65 2.32 15.35
CA ARG A 66 2.21 2.08 15.08
C ARG A 66 1.98 1.68 13.62
N GLU A 67 2.67 2.33 12.68
CA GLU A 67 2.61 1.96 11.25
C GLU A 67 3.08 0.53 11.00
N LEU A 68 4.21 0.12 11.59
CA LEU A 68 4.70 -1.25 11.48
C LEU A 68 3.74 -2.28 12.09
N LEU A 69 3.12 -1.97 13.22
CA LEU A 69 2.11 -2.85 13.82
C LEU A 69 0.87 -3.02 12.93
N MET A 70 0.43 -1.95 12.28
CA MET A 70 -0.68 -2.02 11.32
C MET A 70 -0.30 -2.84 10.10
N SER A 71 0.93 -2.69 9.56
CA SER A 71 1.44 -3.51 8.45
C SER A 71 1.33 -5.00 8.72
N VAL A 72 1.76 -5.44 9.90
CA VAL A 72 1.74 -6.87 10.29
C VAL A 72 0.32 -7.46 10.25
N LEU A 73 -0.71 -6.65 10.46
CA LEU A 73 -2.11 -7.10 10.42
C LEU A 73 -2.73 -6.99 9.03
N ILE A 74 -2.45 -5.90 8.32
CA ILE A 74 -3.10 -5.59 7.04
C ILE A 74 -2.50 -6.40 5.90
N GLU A 75 -1.17 -6.46 5.79
CA GLU A 75 -0.48 -7.13 4.67
C GLU A 75 -0.85 -8.60 4.51
N PRO A 76 -0.85 -9.45 5.55
CA PRO A 76 -1.28 -10.83 5.41
C PRO A 76 -2.75 -10.96 5.02
N SER A 77 -3.62 -10.07 5.54
CA SER A 77 -5.05 -10.07 5.21
C SER A 77 -5.30 -9.74 3.74
N MET A 78 -4.57 -8.75 3.20
CA MET A 78 -4.61 -8.39 1.78
C MET A 78 -4.11 -9.53 0.90
N LEU A 79 -2.96 -10.14 1.26
CA LEU A 79 -2.40 -11.28 0.51
C LEU A 79 -3.35 -12.47 0.49
N LEU A 80 -3.97 -12.82 1.61
CA LEU A 80 -4.92 -13.91 1.68
C LEU A 80 -6.15 -13.66 0.80
N ALA A 81 -6.71 -12.46 0.86
CA ALA A 81 -7.84 -12.09 0.00
C ALA A 81 -7.48 -12.16 -1.49
N LEU A 82 -6.30 -11.66 -1.84
CA LEU A 82 -5.81 -11.68 -3.20
C LEU A 82 -5.52 -13.09 -3.70
N PHE A 83 -4.90 -13.95 -2.89
CA PHE A 83 -4.67 -15.35 -3.24
C PHE A 83 -5.98 -16.13 -3.38
N ALA A 84 -6.99 -15.84 -2.56
CA ALA A 84 -8.30 -16.47 -2.72
C ALA A 84 -8.92 -16.13 -4.08
N ALA A 85 -8.81 -14.89 -4.54
CA ALA A 85 -9.25 -14.49 -5.88
C ALA A 85 -8.37 -15.10 -6.97
N ALA A 86 -7.05 -15.11 -6.82
CA ALA A 86 -6.10 -15.67 -7.77
C ALA A 86 -6.28 -17.18 -7.96
N LEU A 87 -6.57 -17.92 -6.90
CA LEU A 87 -6.86 -19.36 -6.97
C LEU A 87 -8.09 -19.65 -7.84
N VAL A 88 -9.14 -18.87 -7.73
CA VAL A 88 -10.35 -19.04 -8.54
C VAL A 88 -10.12 -18.61 -9.98
N CYS A 89 -9.35 -17.55 -10.23
CA CYS A 89 -9.03 -17.05 -11.57
C CYS A 89 -7.89 -17.84 -12.25
N GLY A 90 -7.11 -18.62 -11.49
CA GLY A 90 -5.96 -19.37 -12.01
C GLY A 90 -4.77 -18.50 -12.42
N SER A 91 -4.72 -17.23 -12.01
CA SER A 91 -3.64 -16.30 -12.35
C SER A 91 -3.46 -15.26 -11.25
N THR A 92 -2.24 -14.77 -11.07
CA THR A 92 -1.89 -13.65 -10.19
C THR A 92 -1.78 -12.32 -10.94
N ASP A 93 -1.85 -12.34 -12.26
CA ASP A 93 -1.84 -11.13 -13.10
C ASP A 93 -3.19 -10.41 -13.02
N ILE A 94 -3.15 -9.12 -12.62
CA ILE A 94 -4.34 -8.30 -12.39
C ILE A 94 -5.19 -8.16 -13.66
N ALA A 95 -4.55 -8.04 -14.83
CA ALA A 95 -5.28 -7.89 -16.09
C ALA A 95 -6.05 -9.15 -16.43
N THR A 96 -5.42 -10.33 -16.28
CA THR A 96 -6.06 -11.61 -16.52
C THR A 96 -7.15 -11.92 -15.50
N MET A 97 -6.92 -11.64 -14.23
CA MET A 97 -7.95 -11.76 -13.18
C MET A 97 -9.17 -10.88 -13.50
N GLY A 98 -8.94 -9.63 -13.89
CA GLY A 98 -10.00 -8.69 -14.28
C GLY A 98 -10.81 -9.21 -15.48
N GLN A 99 -10.16 -9.76 -16.51
CA GLN A 99 -10.82 -10.35 -17.67
C GLN A 99 -11.67 -11.58 -17.29
N HIS A 100 -11.15 -12.48 -16.46
CA HIS A 100 -11.91 -13.65 -15.98
C HIS A 100 -13.17 -13.23 -15.19
N ILE A 101 -13.05 -12.20 -14.35
CA ILE A 101 -14.18 -11.65 -13.61
C ILE A 101 -15.23 -11.03 -14.55
N MET A 102 -14.79 -10.28 -15.57
CA MET A 102 -15.69 -9.61 -16.52
C MET A 102 -16.39 -10.59 -17.48
N THR A 103 -15.71 -11.65 -17.89
CA THR A 103 -16.29 -12.68 -18.80
C THR A 103 -17.22 -13.63 -18.08
N GLY A 104 -17.30 -13.59 -16.76
CA GLY A 104 -18.14 -14.48 -15.96
C GLY A 104 -17.68 -15.94 -15.95
N ALA A 105 -16.49 -16.24 -16.44
CA ALA A 105 -15.89 -17.57 -16.45
C ALA A 105 -15.28 -17.91 -15.07
N ILE A 106 -16.14 -17.90 -14.04
CA ILE A 106 -15.72 -18.10 -12.64
C ILE A 106 -16.47 -19.30 -12.07
N ASP A 107 -15.72 -20.32 -11.65
CA ASP A 107 -16.30 -21.53 -11.04
C ASP A 107 -16.91 -21.26 -9.65
N ALA A 108 -16.41 -20.27 -8.92
CA ALA A 108 -16.86 -19.93 -7.57
C ALA A 108 -17.10 -18.41 -7.39
N PRO A 109 -18.19 -17.84 -7.92
CA PRO A 109 -18.43 -16.40 -7.90
C PRO A 109 -18.58 -15.84 -6.48
N VAL A 110 -19.17 -16.58 -5.55
CA VAL A 110 -19.32 -16.17 -4.16
C VAL A 110 -17.97 -15.99 -3.48
N ALA A 111 -17.02 -16.89 -3.74
CA ALA A 111 -15.67 -16.78 -3.16
C ALA A 111 -14.93 -15.51 -3.66
N VAL A 112 -15.06 -15.20 -4.95
CA VAL A 112 -14.45 -13.98 -5.53
C VAL A 112 -15.08 -12.72 -4.96
N ILE A 113 -16.40 -12.69 -4.77
CA ILE A 113 -17.08 -11.54 -4.16
C ILE A 113 -16.63 -11.34 -2.72
N LEU A 114 -16.57 -12.40 -1.91
CA LEU A 114 -16.10 -12.30 -0.53
C LEU A 114 -14.63 -11.89 -0.45
N ALA A 115 -13.78 -12.44 -1.31
CA ALA A 115 -12.38 -12.04 -1.42
C ALA A 115 -12.25 -10.57 -1.83
N GLY A 116 -13.06 -10.10 -2.78
CA GLY A 116 -13.11 -8.70 -3.20
C GLY A 116 -13.51 -7.75 -2.07
N ILE A 117 -14.52 -8.11 -1.29
CA ILE A 117 -14.95 -7.31 -0.13
C ILE A 117 -13.83 -7.27 0.93
N ALA A 118 -13.23 -8.42 1.25
CA ALA A 118 -12.13 -8.48 2.21
C ALA A 118 -10.93 -7.65 1.74
N PHE A 119 -10.57 -7.75 0.45
CA PHE A 119 -9.51 -6.96 -0.15
C PHE A 119 -9.81 -5.46 -0.11
N ALA A 120 -11.04 -5.04 -0.44
CA ALA A 120 -11.43 -3.62 -0.40
C ALA A 120 -11.34 -3.04 1.02
N ILE A 121 -11.74 -3.80 2.03
CA ILE A 121 -11.61 -3.38 3.45
C ILE A 121 -10.14 -3.26 3.82
N ALA A 122 -9.32 -4.23 3.46
CA ALA A 122 -7.89 -4.21 3.76
C ALA A 122 -7.18 -3.07 3.00
N CYS A 123 -7.54 -2.79 1.75
CA CYS A 123 -7.06 -1.61 1.01
C CYS A 123 -7.43 -0.30 1.71
N TYR A 124 -8.65 -0.19 2.21
CA TYR A 124 -9.07 1.00 2.95
C TYR A 124 -8.23 1.22 4.21
N MET A 125 -7.92 0.14 4.95
CA MET A 125 -6.99 0.20 6.09
C MET A 125 -5.58 0.59 5.65
N GLU A 126 -5.11 0.06 4.50
CA GLU A 126 -3.80 0.35 3.92
C GLU A 126 -3.62 1.82 3.54
N LEU A 127 -4.70 2.49 3.13
CA LEU A 127 -4.68 3.91 2.83
C LEU A 127 -4.44 4.80 4.06
N GLY A 128 -4.59 4.27 5.27
CA GLY A 128 -4.39 5.02 6.51
C GLY A 128 -5.34 6.20 6.67
N LYS A 129 -6.56 6.11 6.12
CA LYS A 129 -7.60 7.15 6.30
C LYS A 129 -8.39 6.90 7.57
N LEU A 130 -8.96 7.96 8.12
CA LEU A 130 -9.84 7.88 9.30
C LEU A 130 -10.89 6.76 9.14
N PRO A 131 -11.04 5.83 10.08
CA PRO A 131 -10.50 5.78 11.44
C PRO A 131 -9.15 5.05 11.60
N PHE A 132 -8.46 4.68 10.52
CA PHE A 132 -7.23 3.88 10.54
C PHE A 132 -5.94 4.73 10.43
N ASP A 133 -6.05 6.04 10.58
CA ASP A 133 -4.94 7.00 10.61
C ASP A 133 -4.20 6.97 11.95
N GLN A 134 -3.55 5.84 12.25
CA GLN A 134 -2.87 5.65 13.54
C GLN A 134 -1.42 6.14 13.55
N ALA A 135 -0.79 6.19 12.38
CA ALA A 135 0.61 6.59 12.26
C ALA A 135 0.76 8.12 12.34
N GLU A 136 -0.14 8.83 11.70
CA GLU A 136 -0.11 10.29 11.63
C GLU A 136 -0.83 10.93 12.82
N ALA A 137 -2.00 10.40 13.20
CA ALA A 137 -2.83 10.78 14.35
C ALA A 137 -2.60 12.23 14.82
N GLU A 138 -2.98 13.22 13.99
CA GLU A 138 -2.64 14.64 14.14
C GLU A 138 -2.87 15.17 15.56
N GLN A 139 -3.94 14.72 16.20
CA GLN A 139 -4.30 15.16 17.56
C GLN A 139 -3.42 14.53 18.66
N GLU A 140 -2.81 13.37 18.41
CA GLU A 140 -2.01 12.66 19.40
C GLU A 140 -0.51 12.75 19.12
N LEU A 141 -0.10 12.64 17.85
CA LEU A 141 1.29 12.48 17.43
C LEU A 141 1.84 13.61 16.55
N GLN A 142 1.06 14.67 16.32
CA GLN A 142 1.51 15.84 15.52
C GLN A 142 2.10 15.44 14.16
N GLU A 143 1.33 14.75 13.32
CA GLU A 143 1.74 14.18 12.02
C GLU A 143 2.76 13.01 12.11
N GLY A 144 3.05 12.48 13.31
CA GLY A 144 3.88 11.27 13.51
C GLY A 144 5.20 11.27 12.75
N PRO A 145 5.44 10.30 11.81
CA PRO A 145 6.71 10.21 11.09
C PRO A 145 7.06 11.45 10.26
N LEU A 146 6.09 12.29 9.90
CA LEU A 146 6.30 13.50 9.12
C LEU A 146 6.76 14.70 9.96
N ALA A 147 6.53 14.68 11.27
CA ALA A 147 6.78 15.82 12.16
C ALA A 147 8.23 16.36 12.13
N GLU A 148 9.20 15.47 11.90
CA GLU A 148 10.63 15.80 11.85
C GLU A 148 11.15 16.10 10.44
N LEU A 149 10.32 15.88 9.42
CA LEU A 149 10.70 16.14 8.04
C LEU A 149 10.46 17.62 7.71
N SER A 150 11.42 18.23 7.02
CA SER A 150 11.32 19.63 6.59
C SER A 150 11.83 19.82 5.17
N GLY A 151 11.38 20.88 4.51
CA GLY A 151 11.84 21.27 3.19
C GLY A 151 11.61 20.17 2.14
N PRO A 152 12.63 19.84 1.31
CA PRO A 152 12.50 18.86 0.22
C PRO A 152 12.13 17.45 0.70
N SER A 153 12.60 17.04 1.88
CA SER A 153 12.32 15.72 2.45
C SER A 153 10.83 15.57 2.78
N LEU A 154 10.22 16.59 3.37
CA LEU A 154 8.78 16.60 3.65
C LEU A 154 7.98 16.61 2.35
N ALA A 155 8.40 17.40 1.36
CA ALA A 155 7.72 17.45 0.06
C ALA A 155 7.72 16.07 -0.63
N MET A 156 8.86 15.38 -0.65
CA MET A 156 8.97 14.03 -1.20
C MET A 156 8.08 13.03 -0.45
N ALA A 157 8.05 13.08 0.87
CA ALA A 157 7.20 12.19 1.67
C ALA A 157 5.71 12.44 1.40
N LYS A 158 5.24 13.70 1.39
CA LYS A 158 3.85 14.07 1.09
C LYS A 158 3.45 13.70 -0.36
N LEU A 159 4.35 13.86 -1.34
CA LEU A 159 4.12 13.41 -2.71
C LEU A 159 4.02 11.88 -2.80
N ALA A 160 4.89 11.15 -2.10
CA ALA A 160 4.83 9.69 -2.05
C ALA A 160 3.50 9.20 -1.46
N MET A 161 3.03 9.82 -0.39
CA MET A 161 1.73 9.51 0.20
C MET A 161 0.58 9.81 -0.78
N SER A 162 0.63 10.95 -1.47
CA SER A 162 -0.38 11.28 -2.49
C SER A 162 -0.41 10.24 -3.61
N MET A 163 0.76 9.75 -4.06
CA MET A 163 0.86 8.69 -5.07
C MET A 163 0.33 7.35 -4.56
N LYS A 164 0.51 7.03 -3.28
CA LYS A 164 -0.05 5.82 -2.67
C LYS A 164 -1.59 5.87 -2.62
N HIS A 165 -2.19 7.05 -2.58
CA HIS A 165 -3.64 7.24 -2.49
C HIS A 165 -4.35 7.23 -3.87
N VAL A 166 -3.62 7.22 -4.97
CA VAL A 166 -4.15 7.11 -6.34
C VAL A 166 -4.40 5.66 -6.71
#